data_229bb7e66d4a130b8a15dda5803df95d
#
_entry.id   229bb7e66d4a130b8a15dda5803df95d
#
_cell.length_a   1.000
_cell.length_b   1.000
_cell.length_c   1.000
_cell.angle_alpha   90.00
_cell.angle_beta   90.00
_cell.angle_gamma   90.00
#
_symmetry.space_group_name_H-M   'P 1'
#
loop_
_entity.id
_entity.type
_entity.pdbx_description
1 polymer ?
#
loop_
_entity_poly.entity_id
_entity_poly.type
_entity_poly.pdbx_seq_one_letter_code
_entity_poly.pdbx_strand_id
1 'polypeptide(L)'
;MLNESKRYNLVGFYDPDQATSEALAKTTGYTYFDSQQALLDACEVVDIVTPTLYHHAVAKECIAQGKHIFIEKPITRTVEEAEELVQLANDKGVKGQVGHVERFNPAFKAVKESLGAPMFVESHRLAEFNPRGTDVSVVLDLMIHDIDIILSVINSTVKNISASGVAVVSETPDIANARIEFENGAVANLTASRISLKNMRKLRFFQKEAYISVDFFTKKVEVVKMKDAPAEPEEFALLLQTAEGVKKQIYFDLPTVEESNAILEELETFADAIENNSEPIVPLSHATDALRIAYKIIDCF
;
A
#
# COMPACT_ATOMS: atom_id res chain seq x y z
N MET A 1 -7.86 14.63 9.50
CA MET A 1 -7.83 13.17 9.69
C MET A 1 -7.78 12.81 11.17
N LEU A 2 -6.63 12.97 11.88
CA LEU A 2 -6.57 12.63 13.32
C LEU A 2 -7.64 13.32 14.18
N ASN A 3 -7.96 14.58 13.93
CA ASN A 3 -9.03 15.29 14.61
C ASN A 3 -10.46 14.79 14.33
N GLU A 4 -10.63 14.00 13.26
CA GLU A 4 -11.92 13.40 12.90
C GLU A 4 -12.09 12.03 13.56
N SER A 5 -10.98 11.41 13.95
CA SER A 5 -10.99 10.13 14.66
C SER A 5 -11.45 10.30 16.10
N LYS A 6 -12.28 9.37 16.56
CA LYS A 6 -12.68 9.26 17.97
C LYS A 6 -11.72 8.39 18.79
N ARG A 7 -10.74 7.78 18.12
CA ARG A 7 -9.78 6.86 18.73
C ARG A 7 -8.51 7.54 19.21
N TYR A 8 -8.19 8.72 18.66
CA TYR A 8 -7.00 9.47 18.99
C TYR A 8 -7.33 10.81 19.64
N ASN A 9 -6.49 11.20 20.60
CA ASN A 9 -6.41 12.55 21.10
C ASN A 9 -5.14 13.19 20.56
N LEU A 10 -5.26 14.09 19.59
CA LEU A 10 -4.12 14.79 19.00
C LEU A 10 -3.54 15.78 20.04
N VAL A 11 -2.42 15.42 20.66
CA VAL A 11 -1.76 16.24 21.67
C VAL A 11 -1.00 17.43 21.06
N GLY A 12 -0.52 17.31 19.82
CA GLY A 12 0.19 18.35 19.09
C GLY A 12 1.14 17.82 18.05
N PHE A 13 2.07 18.66 17.62
CA PHE A 13 3.08 18.31 16.61
C PHE A 13 4.43 18.98 16.91
N TYR A 14 5.47 18.44 16.27
CA TYR A 14 6.82 18.99 16.23
C TYR A 14 7.34 19.01 14.79
N ASP A 15 8.00 20.09 14.41
CA ASP A 15 8.76 20.20 13.16
C ASP A 15 9.97 21.10 13.45
N PRO A 16 11.17 20.82 12.91
CA PRO A 16 12.36 21.63 13.14
C PRO A 16 12.27 23.05 12.53
N ASP A 17 11.38 23.30 11.58
CA ASP A 17 11.09 24.65 11.07
C ASP A 17 10.15 25.39 12.03
N GLN A 18 10.74 26.05 13.01
CA GLN A 18 10.00 26.78 14.06
C GLN A 18 9.07 27.85 13.46
N ALA A 19 9.52 28.61 12.47
CA ALA A 19 8.73 29.72 11.93
C ALA A 19 7.44 29.23 11.26
N THR A 20 7.55 28.18 10.43
CA THR A 20 6.41 27.52 9.78
C THR A 20 5.50 26.88 10.82
N SER A 21 6.06 26.24 11.84
CA SER A 21 5.32 25.58 12.93
C SER A 21 4.49 26.53 13.77
N GLU A 22 5.06 27.65 14.18
CA GLU A 22 4.34 28.69 14.93
C GLU A 22 3.20 29.30 14.10
N ALA A 23 3.41 29.50 12.79
CA ALA A 23 2.38 29.99 11.89
C ALA A 23 1.23 28.96 11.74
N LEU A 24 1.58 27.68 11.61
CA LEU A 24 0.61 26.59 11.55
C LEU A 24 -0.20 26.46 12.84
N ALA A 25 0.48 26.49 14.00
CA ALA A 25 -0.17 26.44 15.31
C ALA A 25 -1.20 27.57 15.51
N LYS A 26 -0.83 28.80 15.10
CA LYS A 26 -1.75 29.96 15.15
C LYS A 26 -2.97 29.80 14.24
N THR A 27 -2.80 29.18 13.08
CA THR A 27 -3.87 29.01 12.11
C THR A 27 -4.81 27.86 12.45
N THR A 28 -4.27 26.75 12.95
CA THR A 28 -5.02 25.51 13.21
C THR A 28 -5.47 25.35 14.65
N GLY A 29 -4.82 26.05 15.60
CA GLY A 29 -5.02 25.86 17.03
C GLY A 29 -4.34 24.61 17.60
N TYR A 30 -3.53 23.90 16.82
CA TYR A 30 -2.79 22.74 17.30
C TYR A 30 -1.61 23.16 18.18
N THR A 31 -1.32 22.37 19.20
CA THR A 31 -0.18 22.59 20.06
C THR A 31 1.12 22.29 19.31
N TYR A 32 1.99 23.27 19.19
CA TYR A 32 3.36 23.08 18.71
C TYR A 32 4.28 22.82 19.91
N PHE A 33 5.09 21.76 19.83
CA PHE A 33 6.15 21.46 20.80
C PHE A 33 7.47 21.99 20.27
N ASP A 34 8.26 22.59 21.13
CA ASP A 34 9.55 23.21 20.79
C ASP A 34 10.69 22.19 20.60
N SER A 35 10.44 20.93 20.96
CA SER A 35 11.39 19.83 20.79
C SER A 35 10.68 18.51 20.55
N GLN A 36 11.35 17.60 19.81
CA GLN A 36 10.87 16.23 19.61
C GLN A 36 10.70 15.52 20.95
N GLN A 37 11.59 15.72 21.91
CA GLN A 37 11.49 15.08 23.22
C GLN A 37 10.22 15.53 23.98
N ALA A 38 9.91 16.81 23.96
CA ALA A 38 8.71 17.32 24.61
C ALA A 38 7.41 16.71 23.99
N LEU A 39 7.36 16.51 22.67
CA LEU A 39 6.28 15.79 22.02
C LEU A 39 6.23 14.31 22.46
N LEU A 40 7.38 13.62 22.47
CA LEU A 40 7.45 12.22 22.87
C LEU A 40 7.00 12.00 24.32
N ASP A 41 7.34 12.90 25.22
CA ASP A 41 6.91 12.84 26.63
C ASP A 41 5.39 12.98 26.79
N ALA A 42 4.72 13.63 25.83
CA ALA A 42 3.29 13.93 25.88
C ALA A 42 2.39 12.90 25.13
N CYS A 43 2.98 11.97 24.34
CA CYS A 43 2.19 11.07 23.49
C CYS A 43 2.54 9.59 23.71
N GLU A 44 1.64 8.70 23.29
CA GLU A 44 1.82 7.23 23.29
C GLU A 44 2.08 6.71 21.89
N VAL A 45 1.57 7.41 20.87
CA VAL A 45 1.64 7.07 19.45
C VAL A 45 2.20 8.26 18.69
N VAL A 46 3.11 8.01 17.77
CA VAL A 46 3.73 9.03 16.91
C VAL A 46 3.41 8.74 15.44
N ASP A 47 2.83 9.73 14.77
CA ASP A 47 2.65 9.73 13.31
C ASP A 47 3.86 10.42 12.66
N ILE A 48 4.69 9.65 11.94
CA ILE A 48 5.95 10.11 11.34
C ILE A 48 5.71 10.45 9.88
N VAL A 49 5.55 11.74 9.61
CA VAL A 49 5.29 12.32 8.27
C VAL A 49 6.46 13.16 7.76
N THR A 50 7.65 12.95 8.31
CA THR A 50 8.88 13.60 7.88
C THR A 50 9.27 13.15 6.46
N PRO A 51 10.20 13.84 5.76
CA PRO A 51 10.82 13.26 4.58
C PRO A 51 11.48 11.91 4.88
N THR A 52 11.41 10.96 3.93
CA THR A 52 11.89 9.57 4.08
C THR A 52 13.31 9.45 4.65
N LEU A 53 14.16 10.45 4.33
CA LEU A 53 15.55 10.54 4.86
C LEU A 53 15.62 10.46 6.40
N TYR A 54 14.58 10.93 7.09
CA TYR A 54 14.54 11.02 8.54
C TYR A 54 13.71 9.93 9.20
N HIS A 55 12.95 9.12 8.43
CA HIS A 55 12.04 8.08 8.96
C HIS A 55 12.75 7.16 9.94
N HIS A 56 13.89 6.59 9.54
CA HIS A 56 14.64 5.66 10.38
C HIS A 56 15.08 6.29 11.70
N ALA A 57 15.72 7.46 11.68
CA ALA A 57 16.24 8.10 12.88
C ALA A 57 15.12 8.47 13.86
N VAL A 58 14.01 9.06 13.36
CA VAL A 58 12.85 9.44 14.17
C VAL A 58 12.16 8.21 14.73
N ALA A 59 11.89 7.19 13.90
CA ALA A 59 11.24 5.96 14.33
C ALA A 59 12.04 5.21 15.39
N LYS A 60 13.37 5.13 15.21
CA LYS A 60 14.27 4.49 16.17
C LYS A 60 14.21 5.16 17.55
N GLU A 61 14.18 6.48 17.60
CA GLU A 61 14.04 7.22 18.85
C GLU A 61 12.67 7.00 19.51
N CYS A 62 11.59 7.03 18.72
CA CYS A 62 10.25 6.74 19.22
C CYS A 62 10.16 5.33 19.82
N ILE A 63 10.63 4.31 19.09
CA ILE A 63 10.64 2.93 19.54
C ILE A 63 11.49 2.76 20.81
N ALA A 64 12.67 3.40 20.88
CA ALA A 64 13.54 3.33 22.05
C ALA A 64 12.83 3.80 23.34
N GLN A 65 11.93 4.78 23.20
CA GLN A 65 11.11 5.33 24.29
C GLN A 65 9.77 4.61 24.48
N GLY A 66 9.57 3.46 23.80
CA GLY A 66 8.36 2.64 23.95
C GLY A 66 7.11 3.23 23.29
N LYS A 67 7.27 4.13 22.32
CA LYS A 67 6.13 4.72 21.60
C LYS A 67 5.73 3.83 20.44
N HIS A 68 4.42 3.65 20.23
CA HIS A 68 3.90 3.08 19.00
C HIS A 68 4.08 4.06 17.85
N ILE A 69 4.32 3.55 16.63
CA ILE A 69 4.66 4.39 15.49
C ILE A 69 3.79 4.09 14.27
N PHE A 70 3.34 5.15 13.64
CA PHE A 70 2.84 5.12 12.27
C PHE A 70 3.87 5.84 11.40
N ILE A 71 4.25 5.26 10.27
CA ILE A 71 5.29 5.83 9.38
C ILE A 71 4.72 5.93 7.98
N GLU A 72 4.87 7.10 7.33
CA GLU A 72 4.56 7.24 5.92
C GLU A 72 5.46 6.38 5.01
N LYS A 73 4.91 5.99 3.85
CA LYS A 73 5.67 5.22 2.85
C LYS A 73 6.72 6.11 2.13
N PRO A 74 7.84 5.51 1.68
CA PRO A 74 8.35 4.19 2.05
C PRO A 74 8.84 4.19 3.50
N ILE A 75 8.83 3.02 4.14
CA ILE A 75 9.17 2.89 5.57
C ILE A 75 10.51 3.54 5.93
N THR A 76 11.55 3.34 5.12
CA THR A 76 12.91 3.88 5.28
C THR A 76 13.57 4.07 3.92
N ARG A 77 14.81 4.58 3.93
CA ARG A 77 15.64 4.70 2.71
C ARG A 77 16.24 3.38 2.26
N THR A 78 16.61 2.50 3.18
CA THR A 78 17.24 1.21 2.86
C THR A 78 16.50 0.07 3.52
N VAL A 79 16.71 -1.13 3.03
CA VAL A 79 16.11 -2.35 3.59
C VAL A 79 16.69 -2.64 4.97
N GLU A 80 17.99 -2.40 5.17
CA GLU A 80 18.70 -2.63 6.44
C GLU A 80 18.14 -1.72 7.54
N GLU A 81 17.86 -0.45 7.22
CA GLU A 81 17.19 0.47 8.15
C GLU A 81 15.80 -0.04 8.55
N ALA A 82 15.04 -0.57 7.59
CA ALA A 82 13.71 -1.14 7.85
C ALA A 82 13.79 -2.39 8.73
N GLU A 83 14.72 -3.31 8.44
CA GLU A 83 14.95 -4.52 9.23
C GLU A 83 15.35 -4.18 10.67
N GLU A 84 16.19 -3.15 10.88
CA GLU A 84 16.54 -2.66 12.22
C GLU A 84 15.30 -2.17 12.97
N LEU A 85 14.40 -1.40 12.32
CA LEU A 85 13.16 -0.94 12.95
C LEU A 85 12.23 -2.09 13.33
N VAL A 86 12.10 -3.11 12.45
CA VAL A 86 11.32 -4.33 12.75
C VAL A 86 11.85 -5.01 13.99
N GLN A 87 13.17 -5.22 14.07
CA GLN A 87 13.79 -5.87 15.23
C GLN A 87 13.59 -5.05 16.51
N LEU A 88 13.84 -3.75 16.47
CA LEU A 88 13.70 -2.86 17.62
C LEU A 88 12.23 -2.82 18.12
N ALA A 89 11.25 -2.75 17.22
CA ALA A 89 9.85 -2.75 17.59
C ALA A 89 9.44 -4.05 18.28
N ASN A 90 9.92 -5.19 17.79
CA ASN A 90 9.71 -6.50 18.41
C ASN A 90 10.34 -6.58 19.80
N ASP A 91 11.59 -6.15 19.94
CA ASP A 91 12.33 -6.17 21.22
C ASP A 91 11.69 -5.29 22.29
N LYS A 92 11.08 -4.18 21.87
CA LYS A 92 10.39 -3.24 22.77
C LYS A 92 8.90 -3.57 22.98
N GLY A 93 8.34 -4.49 22.20
CA GLY A 93 6.91 -4.81 22.26
C GLY A 93 5.99 -3.66 21.78
N VAL A 94 6.50 -2.75 20.95
CA VAL A 94 5.71 -1.66 20.37
C VAL A 94 5.13 -2.06 19.02
N LYS A 95 3.98 -1.48 18.67
CA LYS A 95 3.35 -1.67 17.36
C LYS A 95 3.85 -0.60 16.39
N GLY A 96 4.06 -1.01 15.15
CA GLY A 96 4.38 -0.10 14.05
C GLY A 96 3.54 -0.43 12.82
N GLN A 97 2.97 0.60 12.19
CA GLN A 97 2.23 0.49 10.94
C GLN A 97 2.81 1.46 9.91
N VAL A 98 2.77 1.06 8.63
CA VAL A 98 3.25 1.89 7.52
C VAL A 98 2.10 2.31 6.62
N GLY A 99 2.12 3.56 6.17
CA GLY A 99 1.09 4.24 5.38
C GLY A 99 0.92 3.69 3.95
N HIS A 100 0.66 2.39 3.81
CA HIS A 100 0.23 1.79 2.55
C HIS A 100 -1.28 1.89 2.40
N VAL A 101 -1.76 3.11 2.25
CA VAL A 101 -3.18 3.49 2.26
C VAL A 101 -4.07 2.72 1.26
N GLU A 102 -3.50 2.20 0.19
CA GLU A 102 -4.27 1.42 -0.81
C GLU A 102 -4.81 0.08 -0.25
N ARG A 103 -4.25 -0.43 0.88
CA ARG A 103 -4.83 -1.57 1.63
C ARG A 103 -6.21 -1.27 2.20
N PHE A 104 -6.53 0.01 2.42
CA PHE A 104 -7.77 0.53 2.99
C PHE A 104 -8.66 1.15 1.92
N ASN A 105 -8.25 1.09 0.65
CA ASN A 105 -9.06 1.59 -0.46
C ASN A 105 -10.38 0.81 -0.53
N PRO A 106 -11.55 1.50 -0.54
CA PRO A 106 -12.84 0.82 -0.49
C PRO A 106 -13.07 -0.15 -1.66
N ALA A 107 -12.51 0.13 -2.84
CA ALA A 107 -12.61 -0.79 -3.97
C ALA A 107 -11.84 -2.11 -3.71
N PHE A 108 -10.64 -2.03 -3.11
CA PHE A 108 -9.87 -3.22 -2.77
C PHE A 108 -10.53 -4.03 -1.65
N LYS A 109 -11.06 -3.36 -0.64
CA LYS A 109 -11.79 -3.99 0.46
C LYS A 109 -13.01 -4.76 -0.03
N ALA A 110 -13.78 -4.17 -0.95
CA ALA A 110 -14.99 -4.79 -1.51
C ALA A 110 -14.73 -6.14 -2.20
N VAL A 111 -13.49 -6.39 -2.66
CA VAL A 111 -13.14 -7.64 -3.36
C VAL A 111 -12.24 -8.56 -2.56
N LYS A 112 -11.74 -8.13 -1.39
CA LYS A 112 -10.73 -8.85 -0.60
C LYS A 112 -11.12 -10.30 -0.31
N GLU A 113 -12.38 -10.55 0.05
CA GLU A 113 -12.91 -11.89 0.29
C GLU A 113 -13.05 -12.74 -0.98
N SER A 114 -13.17 -12.09 -2.15
CA SER A 114 -13.24 -12.77 -3.46
C SER A 114 -11.85 -13.11 -4.02
N LEU A 115 -10.80 -12.50 -3.47
CA LEU A 115 -9.41 -12.80 -3.82
C LEU A 115 -8.97 -14.10 -3.12
N GLY A 116 -8.90 -15.17 -3.90
CA GLY A 116 -8.44 -16.48 -3.42
C GLY A 116 -6.95 -16.68 -3.68
N ALA A 117 -6.61 -17.36 -4.77
CA ALA A 117 -5.24 -17.62 -5.20
C ALA A 117 -5.00 -17.03 -6.60
N PRO A 118 -4.67 -15.75 -6.74
CA PRO A 118 -4.36 -15.15 -8.03
C PRO A 118 -3.18 -15.85 -8.68
N MET A 119 -3.36 -16.29 -9.93
CA MET A 119 -2.33 -16.95 -10.74
C MET A 119 -1.60 -15.93 -11.61
N PHE A 120 -2.28 -14.86 -11.99
CA PHE A 120 -1.72 -13.76 -12.76
C PHE A 120 -2.29 -12.43 -12.27
N VAL A 121 -1.42 -11.42 -12.11
CA VAL A 121 -1.80 -10.07 -11.72
C VAL A 121 -1.23 -9.07 -12.72
N GLU A 122 -2.04 -8.12 -13.12
CA GLU A 122 -1.65 -6.99 -13.97
C GLU A 122 -1.92 -5.68 -13.24
N SER A 123 -0.90 -4.83 -13.13
CA SER A 123 -0.99 -3.52 -12.51
C SER A 123 -0.57 -2.42 -13.47
N HIS A 124 -1.38 -1.35 -13.49
CA HIS A 124 -1.04 -0.09 -14.14
C HIS A 124 -1.26 1.06 -13.18
N ARG A 125 -0.17 1.74 -12.81
CA ARG A 125 -0.19 2.96 -12.01
C ARG A 125 0.43 4.10 -12.80
N LEU A 126 -0.44 4.90 -13.40
CA LEU A 126 -0.07 5.98 -14.30
C LEU A 126 -0.43 7.31 -13.65
N ALA A 127 0.50 8.26 -13.65
CA ALA A 127 0.30 9.60 -13.14
C ALA A 127 0.70 10.65 -14.18
N GLU A 128 0.04 11.80 -14.16
CA GLU A 128 0.45 12.97 -14.91
C GLU A 128 1.78 13.51 -14.37
N PHE A 129 2.58 14.11 -15.24
CA PHE A 129 3.89 14.61 -14.84
C PHE A 129 3.78 15.74 -13.81
N ASN A 130 4.50 15.54 -12.71
CA ASN A 130 4.69 16.57 -11.69
C ASN A 130 6.20 16.77 -11.50
N PRO A 131 6.75 17.98 -11.73
CA PRO A 131 8.18 18.24 -11.57
C PRO A 131 8.68 18.12 -10.12
N ARG A 132 7.76 18.12 -9.14
CA ARG A 132 8.11 17.84 -7.73
C ARG A 132 8.22 16.33 -7.52
N GLY A 133 9.28 15.88 -6.87
CA GLY A 133 9.49 14.46 -6.55
C GLY A 133 10.12 13.63 -7.67
N THR A 134 10.74 14.27 -8.67
CA THR A 134 11.52 13.57 -9.72
C THR A 134 12.85 13.01 -9.21
N ASP A 135 13.26 13.40 -8.02
CA ASP A 135 14.40 12.89 -7.27
C ASP A 135 14.17 11.49 -6.68
N VAL A 136 12.87 11.09 -6.53
CA VAL A 136 12.50 9.76 -6.07
C VAL A 136 12.23 8.83 -7.26
N SER A 137 12.71 7.59 -7.19
CA SER A 137 12.43 6.57 -8.20
C SER A 137 10.91 6.36 -8.37
N VAL A 138 10.45 6.25 -9.63
CA VAL A 138 9.04 5.94 -9.94
C VAL A 138 8.59 4.60 -9.30
N VAL A 139 9.53 3.71 -9.00
CA VAL A 139 9.26 2.46 -8.29
C VAL A 139 8.91 2.72 -6.84
N LEU A 140 9.71 3.53 -6.13
CA LEU A 140 9.47 3.87 -4.71
C LEU A 140 8.32 4.85 -4.52
N ASP A 141 8.05 5.71 -5.51
CA ASP A 141 6.96 6.67 -5.41
C ASP A 141 5.61 6.06 -5.76
N LEU A 142 5.54 5.36 -6.90
CA LEU A 142 4.28 4.85 -7.45
C LEU A 142 4.13 3.33 -7.34
N MET A 143 5.09 2.55 -7.85
CA MET A 143 4.96 1.10 -7.99
C MET A 143 4.87 0.38 -6.63
N ILE A 144 5.48 0.93 -5.59
CA ILE A 144 5.52 0.32 -4.25
C ILE A 144 4.12 0.05 -3.66
N HIS A 145 3.14 0.88 -4.00
CA HIS A 145 1.76 0.65 -3.58
C HIS A 145 1.18 -0.64 -4.17
N ASP A 146 1.49 -0.92 -5.44
CA ASP A 146 1.01 -2.11 -6.12
C ASP A 146 1.81 -3.35 -5.71
N ILE A 147 3.12 -3.18 -5.44
CA ILE A 147 3.96 -4.23 -4.84
C ILE A 147 3.36 -4.67 -3.50
N ASP A 148 3.03 -3.73 -2.63
CA ASP A 148 2.43 -4.01 -1.32
C ASP A 148 1.10 -4.79 -1.45
N ILE A 149 0.19 -4.34 -2.33
CA ILE A 149 -1.07 -5.05 -2.59
C ILE A 149 -0.79 -6.47 -3.10
N ILE A 150 0.11 -6.65 -4.06
CA ILE A 150 0.41 -7.96 -4.65
C ILE A 150 0.98 -8.92 -3.61
N LEU A 151 1.93 -8.46 -2.79
CA LEU A 151 2.50 -9.27 -1.71
C LEU A 151 1.46 -9.65 -0.66
N SER A 152 0.42 -8.83 -0.47
CA SER A 152 -0.66 -9.13 0.49
C SER A 152 -1.64 -10.18 0.03
N VAL A 153 -1.75 -10.43 -1.27
CA VAL A 153 -2.72 -11.37 -1.84
C VAL A 153 -2.07 -12.64 -2.41
N ILE A 154 -0.79 -12.57 -2.78
CA ILE A 154 -0.04 -13.75 -3.25
C ILE A 154 0.78 -14.30 -2.08
N ASN A 155 0.25 -15.35 -1.44
CA ASN A 155 0.93 -16.02 -0.34
C ASN A 155 2.02 -16.98 -0.87
N SER A 156 3.12 -16.42 -1.37
CA SER A 156 4.27 -17.17 -1.88
C SER A 156 5.52 -16.30 -1.94
N THR A 157 6.68 -16.89 -1.78
CA THR A 157 7.97 -16.21 -1.93
C THR A 157 8.24 -15.84 -3.38
N VAL A 158 8.91 -14.70 -3.58
CA VAL A 158 9.35 -14.24 -4.91
C VAL A 158 10.51 -15.12 -5.38
N LYS A 159 10.34 -15.71 -6.56
CA LYS A 159 11.32 -16.58 -7.22
C LYS A 159 12.26 -15.82 -8.13
N ASN A 160 11.71 -14.94 -8.97
CA ASN A 160 12.46 -14.17 -9.96
C ASN A 160 11.85 -12.82 -10.20
N ILE A 161 12.69 -11.83 -10.54
CA ILE A 161 12.27 -10.48 -10.94
C ILE A 161 13.02 -10.13 -12.23
N SER A 162 12.26 -9.63 -13.21
CA SER A 162 12.78 -9.01 -14.42
C SER A 162 12.16 -7.64 -14.56
N ALA A 163 12.96 -6.61 -14.74
CA ALA A 163 12.42 -5.25 -14.83
C ALA A 163 13.22 -4.40 -15.82
N SER A 164 12.61 -3.30 -16.25
CA SER A 164 13.22 -2.25 -17.06
C SER A 164 12.70 -0.89 -16.65
N GLY A 165 13.57 0.13 -16.73
CA GLY A 165 13.24 1.52 -16.45
C GLY A 165 13.68 2.41 -17.61
N VAL A 166 12.88 3.44 -17.91
CA VAL A 166 13.17 4.39 -18.99
C VAL A 166 13.05 5.81 -18.48
N ALA A 167 14.14 6.57 -18.58
CA ALA A 167 14.18 8.00 -18.35
C ALA A 167 13.78 8.72 -19.66
N VAL A 168 12.76 9.58 -19.62
CA VAL A 168 12.24 10.31 -20.78
C VAL A 168 12.36 11.82 -20.58
N VAL A 169 11.96 12.33 -19.42
CA VAL A 169 11.98 13.77 -19.09
C VAL A 169 12.81 14.06 -17.84
N SER A 170 13.09 13.06 -16.99
CA SER A 170 13.92 13.18 -15.80
C SER A 170 15.26 12.47 -15.99
N GLU A 171 16.22 12.69 -15.08
CA GLU A 171 17.49 11.94 -15.05
C GLU A 171 17.32 10.50 -14.54
N THR A 172 16.27 10.25 -13.75
CA THR A 172 15.89 8.92 -13.26
C THR A 172 14.73 8.37 -14.07
N PRO A 173 14.50 7.04 -14.08
CA PRO A 173 13.40 6.42 -14.82
C PRO A 173 12.03 7.05 -14.49
N ASP A 174 11.32 7.50 -15.53
CA ASP A 174 9.98 8.04 -15.47
C ASP A 174 8.90 6.98 -15.66
N ILE A 175 9.31 5.87 -16.32
CA ILE A 175 8.50 4.68 -16.53
C ILE A 175 9.30 3.48 -16.04
N ALA A 176 8.67 2.58 -15.31
CA ALA A 176 9.23 1.28 -14.97
C ALA A 176 8.20 0.19 -15.25
N ASN A 177 8.67 -0.93 -15.78
CA ASN A 177 7.92 -2.16 -15.93
C ASN A 177 8.65 -3.28 -15.19
N ALA A 178 7.92 -4.08 -14.43
CA ALA A 178 8.46 -5.20 -13.69
C ALA A 178 7.58 -6.44 -13.86
N ARG A 179 8.24 -7.60 -14.01
CA ARG A 179 7.63 -8.93 -13.94
C ARG A 179 8.19 -9.65 -12.73
N ILE A 180 7.29 -10.03 -11.82
CA ILE A 180 7.59 -10.79 -10.61
C ILE A 180 7.02 -12.20 -10.76
N GLU A 181 7.85 -13.21 -10.58
CA GLU A 181 7.46 -14.62 -10.60
C GLU A 181 7.57 -15.19 -9.19
N PHE A 182 6.57 -15.95 -8.76
CA PHE A 182 6.49 -16.52 -7.42
C PHE A 182 6.74 -18.03 -7.46
N GLU A 183 7.18 -18.62 -6.33
CA GLU A 183 7.48 -20.05 -6.24
C GLU A 183 6.23 -20.94 -6.47
N ASN A 184 5.03 -20.45 -6.14
CA ASN A 184 3.78 -21.15 -6.42
C ASN A 184 3.35 -21.07 -7.91
N GLY A 185 4.14 -20.45 -8.77
CA GLY A 185 3.88 -20.27 -10.20
C GLY A 185 3.04 -19.04 -10.55
N ALA A 186 2.57 -18.27 -9.54
CA ALA A 186 1.90 -16.99 -9.81
C ALA A 186 2.87 -15.97 -10.44
N VAL A 187 2.31 -15.06 -11.21
CA VAL A 187 3.06 -14.01 -11.91
C VAL A 187 2.36 -12.67 -11.73
N ALA A 188 3.13 -11.62 -11.49
CA ALA A 188 2.64 -10.24 -11.49
C ALA A 188 3.42 -9.38 -12.49
N ASN A 189 2.70 -8.67 -13.35
CA ASN A 189 3.26 -7.64 -14.23
C ASN A 189 2.82 -6.26 -13.75
N LEU A 190 3.79 -5.39 -13.48
CA LEU A 190 3.56 -4.05 -12.98
C LEU A 190 4.10 -3.00 -13.96
N THR A 191 3.32 -1.97 -14.20
CA THR A 191 3.76 -0.78 -14.95
C THR A 191 3.46 0.46 -14.13
N ALA A 192 4.49 1.25 -13.84
CA ALA A 192 4.35 2.56 -13.23
C ALA A 192 4.91 3.64 -14.15
N SER A 193 4.20 4.74 -14.30
CA SER A 193 4.62 5.90 -15.11
C SER A 193 4.21 7.20 -14.44
N ARG A 194 5.13 8.16 -14.39
CA ARG A 194 4.87 9.53 -13.92
C ARG A 194 4.72 10.56 -15.06
N ILE A 195 4.67 10.10 -16.32
CA ILE A 195 4.61 10.94 -17.53
C ILE A 195 3.43 10.60 -18.43
N SER A 196 2.34 10.13 -17.84
CA SER A 196 1.13 9.76 -18.58
C SER A 196 0.18 10.94 -18.73
N LEU A 197 -0.67 10.91 -19.78
CA LEU A 197 -1.67 11.97 -20.03
C LEU A 197 -2.90 11.87 -19.11
N LYS A 198 -3.09 10.75 -18.43
CA LYS A 198 -4.22 10.50 -17.52
C LYS A 198 -3.77 9.68 -16.34
N ASN A 199 -4.34 9.98 -15.19
CA ASN A 199 -4.17 9.17 -14.00
C ASN A 199 -4.91 7.83 -14.15
N MET A 200 -4.24 6.74 -13.75
CA MET A 200 -4.82 5.40 -13.68
C MET A 200 -4.20 4.67 -12.49
N ARG A 201 -5.01 3.95 -11.74
CA ARG A 201 -4.55 3.07 -10.65
C ARG A 201 -5.39 1.81 -10.71
N LYS A 202 -4.98 0.84 -11.53
CA LYS A 202 -5.80 -0.34 -11.83
C LYS A 202 -5.03 -1.63 -11.66
N LEU A 203 -5.60 -2.57 -10.89
CA LEU A 203 -5.12 -3.93 -10.78
C LEU A 203 -6.18 -4.90 -11.34
N ARG A 204 -5.69 -5.95 -12.00
CA ARG A 204 -6.50 -7.06 -12.51
C ARG A 204 -5.92 -8.36 -11.97
N PHE A 205 -6.77 -9.14 -11.34
CA PHE A 205 -6.42 -10.43 -10.76
C PHE A 205 -7.10 -11.54 -11.56
N PHE A 206 -6.31 -12.49 -12.03
CA PHE A 206 -6.78 -13.67 -12.76
C PHE A 206 -6.56 -14.89 -11.87
N GLN A 207 -7.62 -15.56 -11.52
CA GLN A 207 -7.61 -16.79 -10.73
C GLN A 207 -8.50 -17.85 -11.41
N LYS A 208 -8.42 -19.10 -10.95
CA LYS A 208 -9.02 -20.25 -11.67
C LYS A 208 -10.50 -20.05 -12.04
N GLU A 209 -11.29 -19.43 -11.17
CA GLU A 209 -12.74 -19.30 -11.32
C GLU A 209 -13.23 -17.85 -11.29
N ALA A 210 -12.31 -16.89 -11.28
CA ALA A 210 -12.68 -15.47 -11.30
C ALA A 210 -11.64 -14.58 -11.97
N TYR A 211 -12.14 -13.55 -12.61
CA TYR A 211 -11.42 -12.35 -13.00
C TYR A 211 -11.92 -11.20 -12.14
N ILE A 212 -11.01 -10.46 -11.53
CA ILE A 212 -11.33 -9.33 -10.64
C ILE A 212 -10.54 -8.12 -11.11
N SER A 213 -11.23 -7.02 -11.40
CA SER A 213 -10.65 -5.74 -11.78
C SER A 213 -10.97 -4.71 -10.71
N VAL A 214 -9.91 -4.06 -10.19
CA VAL A 214 -10.00 -3.02 -9.16
C VAL A 214 -9.43 -1.73 -9.71
N ASP A 215 -10.24 -0.70 -9.77
CA ASP A 215 -9.82 0.66 -10.08
C ASP A 215 -9.78 1.47 -8.79
N PHE A 216 -8.57 1.67 -8.26
CA PHE A 216 -8.31 2.39 -7.00
C PHE A 216 -8.58 3.90 -7.12
N PHE A 217 -8.45 4.44 -8.34
CA PHE A 217 -8.64 5.87 -8.58
C PHE A 217 -10.13 6.25 -8.63
N THR A 218 -10.93 5.48 -9.38
CA THR A 218 -12.37 5.71 -9.50
C THR A 218 -13.19 4.95 -8.45
N LYS A 219 -12.53 4.13 -7.61
CA LYS A 219 -13.14 3.28 -6.58
C LYS A 219 -14.20 2.34 -7.17
N LYS A 220 -13.88 1.71 -8.29
CA LYS A 220 -14.79 0.77 -8.99
C LYS A 220 -14.20 -0.62 -9.02
N VAL A 221 -15.08 -1.60 -9.00
CA VAL A 221 -14.72 -3.02 -9.09
C VAL A 221 -15.58 -3.72 -10.13
N GLU A 222 -15.00 -4.71 -10.78
CA GLU A 222 -15.68 -5.64 -11.68
C GLU A 222 -15.22 -7.05 -11.29
N VAL A 223 -16.17 -7.92 -11.00
CA VAL A 223 -15.91 -9.31 -10.67
C VAL A 223 -16.67 -10.21 -11.63
N VAL A 224 -15.93 -10.99 -12.39
CA VAL A 224 -16.47 -11.99 -13.30
C VAL A 224 -16.12 -13.36 -12.75
N LYS A 225 -17.13 -14.15 -12.39
CA LYS A 225 -16.95 -15.50 -11.85
C LYS A 225 -17.37 -16.53 -12.89
N MET A 226 -16.77 -17.71 -12.80
CA MET A 226 -17.07 -18.84 -13.66
C MET A 226 -17.28 -20.10 -12.80
N LYS A 227 -18.36 -20.82 -13.06
CA LYS A 227 -18.66 -22.11 -12.42
C LYS A 227 -19.24 -23.10 -13.42
N ASP A 228 -19.31 -24.37 -13.08
CA ASP A 228 -19.91 -25.37 -13.93
C ASP A 228 -21.35 -24.96 -14.28
N ALA A 229 -21.70 -25.04 -15.58
CA ALA A 229 -23.02 -24.72 -16.03
C ALA A 229 -24.03 -25.75 -15.47
N PRO A 230 -25.22 -25.34 -15.00
CA PRO A 230 -26.27 -26.28 -14.65
C PRO A 230 -26.73 -27.07 -15.89
N ALA A 231 -27.40 -28.20 -15.65
CA ALA A 231 -27.91 -29.05 -16.75
C ALA A 231 -28.84 -28.28 -17.69
N GLU A 232 -29.62 -27.37 -17.14
CA GLU A 232 -30.54 -26.47 -17.87
C GLU A 232 -30.13 -25.01 -17.52
N PRO A 233 -29.26 -24.37 -18.33
CA PRO A 233 -28.91 -22.97 -18.16
C PRO A 233 -30.09 -22.04 -18.46
N GLU A 234 -30.10 -20.86 -17.86
CA GLU A 234 -31.06 -19.81 -18.19
C GLU A 234 -30.90 -19.38 -19.66
N GLU A 235 -32.01 -18.92 -20.29
CA GLU A 235 -32.09 -18.60 -21.72
C GLU A 235 -31.03 -17.60 -22.20
N PHE A 236 -30.55 -16.70 -21.32
CA PHE A 236 -29.55 -15.70 -21.62
C PHE A 236 -28.21 -15.92 -20.89
N ALA A 237 -27.98 -17.13 -20.37
CA ALA A 237 -26.72 -17.43 -19.66
C ALA A 237 -25.52 -17.37 -20.62
N LEU A 238 -24.48 -16.66 -20.20
CA LEU A 238 -23.20 -16.65 -20.92
C LEU A 238 -22.47 -17.98 -20.65
N LEU A 239 -22.33 -18.80 -21.66
CA LEU A 239 -21.69 -20.10 -21.56
C LEU A 239 -20.35 -20.09 -22.27
N LEU A 240 -19.36 -20.71 -21.64
CA LEU A 240 -18.04 -21.02 -22.20
C LEU A 240 -17.87 -22.56 -22.21
N GLN A 241 -17.29 -23.11 -23.25
CA GLN A 241 -16.90 -24.51 -23.27
C GLN A 241 -15.39 -24.62 -23.16
N THR A 242 -14.89 -25.40 -22.19
CA THR A 242 -13.46 -25.67 -22.05
C THR A 242 -12.97 -26.61 -23.17
N ALA A 243 -11.65 -26.73 -23.33
CA ALA A 243 -11.05 -27.64 -24.31
C ALA A 243 -11.44 -29.11 -24.07
N GLU A 244 -11.72 -29.47 -22.80
CA GLU A 244 -12.20 -30.81 -22.40
C GLU A 244 -13.72 -30.99 -22.58
N GLY A 245 -14.43 -29.99 -23.14
CA GLY A 245 -15.87 -30.07 -23.40
C GLY A 245 -16.75 -29.74 -22.22
N VAL A 246 -16.20 -29.34 -21.07
CA VAL A 246 -16.98 -28.93 -19.89
C VAL A 246 -17.62 -27.57 -20.15
N LYS A 247 -18.94 -27.46 -19.94
CA LYS A 247 -19.63 -26.19 -20.05
C LYS A 247 -19.51 -25.42 -18.74
N LYS A 248 -19.02 -24.17 -18.80
CA LYS A 248 -18.94 -23.22 -17.71
C LYS A 248 -19.93 -22.09 -17.96
N GLN A 249 -20.55 -21.58 -16.91
CA GLN A 249 -21.39 -20.39 -16.95
C GLN A 249 -20.66 -19.22 -16.31
N ILE A 250 -20.71 -18.07 -17.00
CA ILE A 250 -20.10 -16.81 -16.54
C ILE A 250 -21.14 -16.02 -15.77
N TYR A 251 -20.75 -15.49 -14.63
CA TYR A 251 -21.55 -14.64 -13.75
C TYR A 251 -20.83 -13.31 -13.53
N PHE A 252 -21.59 -12.23 -13.58
CA PHE A 252 -21.12 -10.92 -13.17
C PHE A 252 -21.54 -10.69 -11.72
N ASP A 253 -20.56 -10.45 -10.86
CA ASP A 253 -20.77 -10.07 -9.48
C ASP A 253 -20.37 -8.60 -9.35
N LEU A 254 -21.22 -7.79 -8.77
CA LEU A 254 -21.01 -6.36 -8.58
C LEU A 254 -20.97 -6.07 -7.07
N PRO A 255 -19.84 -6.31 -6.41
CA PRO A 255 -19.71 -5.99 -4.99
C PRO A 255 -20.02 -4.52 -4.72
N THR A 256 -20.76 -4.26 -3.67
CA THR A 256 -20.99 -2.89 -3.22
C THR A 256 -19.69 -2.30 -2.67
N VAL A 257 -19.29 -1.16 -3.22
CA VAL A 257 -18.15 -0.39 -2.71
C VAL A 257 -18.72 0.66 -1.75
N GLU A 258 -18.55 0.43 -0.46
CA GLU A 258 -18.96 1.39 0.57
C GLU A 258 -17.99 2.57 0.59
N GLU A 259 -18.53 3.79 0.59
CA GLU A 259 -17.70 4.98 0.71
C GLU A 259 -17.00 5.00 2.08
N SER A 260 -15.68 5.11 2.05
CA SER A 260 -14.87 5.25 3.25
C SER A 260 -13.69 6.20 3.03
N ASN A 261 -13.17 6.73 4.13
CA ASN A 261 -11.92 7.48 4.13
C ASN A 261 -10.77 6.53 4.48
N ALA A 262 -10.03 6.11 3.45
CA ALA A 262 -8.95 5.13 3.60
C ALA A 262 -7.87 5.55 4.62
N ILE A 263 -7.50 6.85 4.66
CA ILE A 263 -6.49 7.35 5.61
C ILE A 263 -7.03 7.31 7.05
N LEU A 264 -8.28 7.70 7.26
CA LEU A 264 -8.88 7.64 8.59
C LEU A 264 -8.99 6.18 9.07
N GLU A 265 -9.43 5.28 8.19
CA GLU A 265 -9.55 3.86 8.49
C GLU A 265 -8.20 3.21 8.81
N GLU A 266 -7.17 3.58 8.08
CA GLU A 266 -5.80 3.13 8.31
C GLU A 266 -5.31 3.50 9.73
N LEU A 267 -5.58 4.72 10.15
CA LEU A 267 -5.24 5.19 11.49
C LEU A 267 -6.10 4.51 12.56
N GLU A 268 -7.42 4.38 12.36
CA GLU A 268 -8.31 3.75 13.34
C GLU A 268 -8.05 2.27 13.53
N THR A 269 -7.74 1.53 12.46
CA THR A 269 -7.34 0.12 12.57
C THR A 269 -6.00 -0.05 13.27
N PHE A 270 -5.12 0.94 13.18
CA PHE A 270 -3.88 0.94 13.96
C PHE A 270 -4.15 1.13 15.46
N ALA A 271 -5.08 2.02 15.84
CA ALA A 271 -5.52 2.13 17.23
C ALA A 271 -6.11 0.80 17.74
N ASP A 272 -6.93 0.13 16.91
CA ASP A 272 -7.48 -1.20 17.25
C ASP A 272 -6.36 -2.23 17.49
N ALA A 273 -5.33 -2.22 16.66
CA ALA A 273 -4.19 -3.14 16.81
C ALA A 273 -3.42 -2.88 18.10
N ILE A 274 -3.24 -1.63 18.50
CA ILE A 274 -2.60 -1.25 19.76
C ILE A 274 -3.44 -1.72 20.96
N GLU A 275 -4.72 -1.35 21.00
CA GLU A 275 -5.62 -1.66 22.12
C GLU A 275 -5.84 -3.15 22.31
N ASN A 276 -5.97 -3.90 21.21
CA ASN A 276 -6.18 -5.36 21.26
C ASN A 276 -4.88 -6.15 21.29
N ASN A 277 -3.73 -5.48 21.31
CA ASN A 277 -2.41 -6.10 21.19
C ASN A 277 -2.29 -7.07 20.00
N SER A 278 -2.97 -6.76 18.89
CA SER A 278 -2.94 -7.54 17.65
C SER A 278 -1.88 -7.02 16.70
N GLU A 279 -1.65 -7.73 15.59
CA GLU A 279 -0.78 -7.26 14.53
C GLU A 279 -1.50 -6.19 13.70
N PRO A 280 -0.85 -5.07 13.36
CA PRO A 280 -1.40 -4.07 12.43
C PRO A 280 -1.66 -4.66 11.03
N ILE A 281 -2.55 -4.05 10.25
CA ILE A 281 -2.87 -4.51 8.88
C ILE A 281 -1.66 -4.39 7.95
N VAL A 282 -0.84 -3.36 8.16
CA VAL A 282 0.42 -3.15 7.43
C VAL A 282 1.56 -3.03 8.43
N PRO A 283 2.02 -4.15 9.02
CA PRO A 283 3.13 -4.13 9.97
C PRO A 283 4.43 -3.71 9.29
N LEU A 284 5.41 -3.26 10.06
CA LEU A 284 6.72 -2.84 9.56
C LEU A 284 7.37 -3.92 8.68
N SER A 285 7.19 -5.20 9.01
CA SER A 285 7.72 -6.34 8.25
C SER A 285 7.18 -6.41 6.82
N HIS A 286 5.86 -6.22 6.63
CA HIS A 286 5.27 -6.24 5.28
C HIS A 286 5.75 -5.07 4.42
N ALA A 287 5.86 -3.88 5.01
CA ALA A 287 6.40 -2.71 4.31
C ALA A 287 7.91 -2.88 3.99
N THR A 288 8.66 -3.58 4.86
CA THR A 288 10.06 -3.95 4.60
C THR A 288 10.15 -4.90 3.40
N ASP A 289 9.26 -5.88 3.29
CA ASP A 289 9.22 -6.77 2.14
C ASP A 289 8.86 -6.02 0.84
N ALA A 290 7.89 -5.11 0.88
CA ALA A 290 7.57 -4.27 -0.26
C ALA A 290 8.76 -3.39 -0.69
N LEU A 291 9.47 -2.80 0.26
CA LEU A 291 10.69 -2.02 0.02
C LEU A 291 11.80 -2.88 -0.60
N ARG A 292 12.02 -4.10 -0.08
CA ARG A 292 13.02 -5.06 -0.60
C ARG A 292 12.73 -5.42 -2.06
N ILE A 293 11.47 -5.68 -2.41
CA ILE A 293 11.08 -5.98 -3.80
C ILE A 293 11.24 -4.75 -4.68
N ALA A 294 10.89 -3.55 -4.18
CA ALA A 294 11.07 -2.31 -4.92
C ALA A 294 12.56 -2.07 -5.28
N TYR A 295 13.48 -2.32 -4.35
CA TYR A 295 14.92 -2.22 -4.64
C TYR A 295 15.41 -3.28 -5.61
N LYS A 296 14.99 -4.55 -5.47
CA LYS A 296 15.32 -5.59 -6.46
C LYS A 296 14.84 -5.24 -7.88
N ILE A 297 13.72 -4.52 -8.01
CA ILE A 297 13.24 -4.00 -9.29
C ILE A 297 14.17 -2.90 -9.81
N ILE A 298 14.56 -1.96 -8.94
CA ILE A 298 15.47 -0.85 -9.29
C ILE A 298 16.84 -1.39 -9.70
N ASP A 299 17.34 -2.41 -9.05
CA ASP A 299 18.65 -3.02 -9.33
C ASP A 299 18.70 -3.76 -10.70
N CYS A 300 17.55 -3.93 -11.39
CA CYS A 300 17.50 -4.51 -12.72
C CYS A 300 17.88 -3.52 -13.85
N PHE A 301 17.94 -2.18 -13.58
CA PHE A 301 18.19 -1.15 -14.60
C PHE A 301 18.94 0.07 -14.07
#